data_c30d2c6a5623e49982517dcbc2bb4e59
#
_entry.id   c30d2c6a5623e49982517dcbc2bb4e59
#
_cell.length_a   1.000
_cell.length_b   1.000
_cell.length_c   1.000
_cell.angle_alpha   90.00
_cell.angle_beta   90.00
_cell.angle_gamma   90.00
#
_symmetry.space_group_name_H-M   'P 1'
#
loop_
_entity.id
_entity.type
_entity.pdbx_description
1 polymer ?
#
loop_
_entity_poly.entity_id
_entity_poly.type
_entity_poly.pdbx_seq_one_letter_code
_entity_poly.pdbx_strand_id
1 'polypeptide(L)' 'MAEEIKIKKKVAKRGDDGYKIVSVRMKDELLERLDKLSADTNRSRNELINMLLEAAVDIVKIED' A
#
# COMPACT_ATOMS: atom_id res chain seq x y z
N MET A 1 15.60 6.70 9.69
CA MET A 1 15.75 6.83 8.45
C MET A 1 14.69 6.29 7.64
N ALA A 2 14.29 6.95 6.78
CA ALA A 2 13.19 6.58 6.03
C ALA A 2 13.63 5.99 4.74
N GLU A 3 13.02 4.94 4.37
CA GLU A 3 13.25 4.42 3.12
C GLU A 3 12.35 5.09 2.17
N GLU A 4 12.86 5.37 1.03
CA GLU A 4 12.10 6.01 0.01
C GLU A 4 11.21 5.01 -0.64
N ILE A 5 9.93 5.27 -0.69
CA ILE A 5 9.01 4.40 -1.37
C ILE A 5 8.80 4.96 -2.75
N LYS A 6 9.29 4.24 -3.73
CA LYS A 6 9.18 4.71 -5.10
C LYS A 6 7.96 4.14 -5.76
N ILE A 7 7.26 4.98 -6.49
CA ILE A 7 6.05 4.55 -7.13
C ILE A 7 6.27 4.55 -8.61
N LYS A 8 6.09 3.39 -9.20
CA LYS A 8 6.22 3.29 -10.62
C LYS A 8 4.96 3.73 -11.29
N LYS A 9 5.12 4.37 -12.39
CA LYS A 9 3.99 4.75 -13.18
C LYS A 9 3.30 3.51 -13.66
N LYS A 10 2.00 3.48 -13.49
CA LYS A 10 1.25 2.33 -13.90
C LYS A 10 1.00 2.38 -15.38
N VAL A 11 1.25 1.29 -16.04
CA VAL A 11 1.02 1.18 -17.45
C VAL A 11 -0.26 0.42 -17.65
N ALA A 12 -1.18 1.00 -18.38
CA ALA A 12 -2.46 0.35 -18.64
C ALA A 12 -2.23 -0.88 -19.49
N LYS A 13 -2.83 -1.97 -19.07
CA LYS A 13 -2.72 -3.19 -19.83
C LYS A 13 -4.08 -3.73 -20.09
N ARG A 14 -4.18 -4.48 -21.13
CA ARG A 14 -5.40 -5.16 -21.40
C ARG A 14 -5.36 -6.46 -20.69
N GLY A 15 -6.45 -6.87 -20.10
CA GLY A 15 -6.56 -8.14 -19.45
C GLY A 15 -5.89 -8.15 -18.10
N ASP A 16 -5.15 -9.17 -17.81
CA ASP A 16 -4.53 -9.33 -16.50
C ASP A 16 -3.40 -8.36 -16.30
N ASP A 17 -3.55 -7.47 -15.33
CA ASP A 17 -2.51 -6.50 -15.06
C ASP A 17 -1.66 -6.91 -13.86
N GLY A 18 -1.81 -8.14 -13.39
CA GLY A 18 -1.02 -8.60 -12.28
C GLY A 18 -1.60 -8.26 -10.93
N TYR A 19 -2.82 -7.75 -10.88
CA TYR A 19 -3.45 -7.38 -9.63
C TYR A 19 -4.63 -8.29 -9.36
N LYS A 20 -4.87 -8.51 -8.10
CA LYS A 20 -6.04 -9.27 -7.69
C LYS A 20 -6.74 -8.53 -6.58
N ILE A 21 -8.01 -8.77 -6.43
CA ILE A 21 -8.78 -8.12 -5.40
C ILE A 21 -8.77 -8.98 -4.16
N VAL A 22 -8.37 -8.39 -3.06
CA VAL A 22 -8.25 -9.08 -1.78
C VAL A 22 -8.98 -8.27 -0.74
N SER A 23 -9.71 -8.96 0.13
CA SER A 23 -10.43 -8.28 1.21
C SER A 23 -9.65 -8.40 2.50
N VAL A 24 -9.55 -7.30 3.21
CA VAL A 24 -8.81 -7.26 4.47
C VAL A 24 -9.62 -6.49 5.49
N ARG A 25 -9.71 -7.05 6.68
CA ARG A 25 -10.34 -6.34 7.79
C ARG A 25 -9.29 -5.50 8.48
N MET A 26 -9.66 -4.29 8.84
CA MET A 26 -8.73 -3.38 9.49
C MET A 26 -9.36 -2.76 10.69
N LYS A 27 -8.52 -2.40 11.65
CA LYS A 27 -9.00 -1.66 12.79
C LYS A 27 -9.37 -0.26 12.36
N ASP A 28 -10.36 0.29 13.02
CA ASP A 28 -10.82 1.64 12.70
C ASP A 28 -9.70 2.65 12.82
N GLU A 29 -8.90 2.51 13.85
CA GLU A 29 -7.79 3.39 14.12
C GLU A 29 -6.81 3.42 12.94
N LEU A 30 -6.49 2.25 12.44
CA LEU A 30 -5.56 2.15 11.32
C LEU A 30 -6.18 2.76 10.06
N LEU A 31 -7.45 2.52 9.88
CA LEU A 31 -8.14 3.04 8.73
C LEU A 31 -8.14 4.56 8.73
N GLU A 32 -8.32 5.15 9.89
CA GLU A 32 -8.27 6.60 10.04
C GLU A 32 -6.92 7.15 9.67
N ARG A 33 -5.88 6.46 10.08
CA ARG A 33 -4.53 6.91 9.77
C ARG A 33 -4.24 6.82 8.28
N LEU A 34 -4.77 5.79 7.64
CA LEU A 34 -4.63 5.67 6.20
C LEU A 34 -5.39 6.78 5.48
N ASP A 35 -6.57 7.11 5.99
CA ASP A 35 -7.35 8.17 5.39
C ASP A 35 -6.63 9.51 5.48
N LYS A 36 -6.00 9.76 6.61
CA LYS A 36 -5.26 11.00 6.78
C LYS A 36 -4.08 11.03 5.84
N LEU A 37 -3.40 9.93 5.72
CA LEU A 37 -2.26 9.84 4.84
C LEU A 37 -2.70 10.00 3.38
N SER A 38 -3.84 9.46 3.06
CA SER A 38 -4.40 9.59 1.73
C SER A 38 -4.64 11.06 1.40
N ALA A 39 -5.20 11.79 2.34
CA ALA A 39 -5.46 13.21 2.14
C ALA A 39 -4.16 13.99 2.00
N ASP A 40 -3.18 13.66 2.83
CA ASP A 40 -1.92 14.39 2.85
C ASP A 40 -1.07 14.14 1.61
N THR A 41 -1.19 12.97 1.03
CA THR A 41 -0.38 12.63 -0.13
C THR A 41 -1.13 12.70 -1.44
N ASN A 42 -2.42 12.93 -1.35
CA ASN A 42 -3.26 12.97 -2.55
C ASN A 42 -3.21 11.66 -3.31
N ARG A 43 -3.16 10.55 -2.58
CA ARG A 43 -3.15 9.23 -3.15
C ARG A 43 -4.30 8.44 -2.58
N SER A 44 -4.79 7.48 -3.31
CA SER A 44 -5.89 6.67 -2.83
C SER A 44 -5.42 5.76 -1.72
N ARG A 45 -6.37 5.35 -0.89
CA ARG A 45 -6.07 4.44 0.20
C ARG A 45 -5.53 3.13 -0.33
N ASN A 46 -6.11 2.64 -1.40
CA ASN A 46 -5.68 1.39 -1.99
C ASN A 46 -4.24 1.48 -2.47
N GLU A 47 -3.90 2.57 -3.08
CA GLU A 47 -2.55 2.82 -3.56
C GLU A 47 -1.56 2.82 -2.40
N LEU A 48 -1.93 3.49 -1.31
CA LEU A 48 -1.06 3.55 -0.14
C LEU A 48 -0.87 2.19 0.49
N ILE A 49 -1.93 1.42 0.56
CA ILE A 49 -1.83 0.09 1.14
C ILE A 49 -0.82 -0.75 0.37
N ASN A 50 -0.89 -0.70 -0.94
CA ASN A 50 0.05 -1.47 -1.74
C ASN A 50 1.47 -1.00 -1.55
N MET A 51 1.67 0.30 -1.54
CA MET A 51 3.01 0.86 -1.35
C MET A 51 3.59 0.48 -0.01
N LEU A 52 2.79 0.62 1.03
CA LEU A 52 3.27 0.35 2.37
C LEU A 52 3.54 -1.12 2.58
N LEU A 53 2.70 -1.96 2.03
CA LEU A 53 2.89 -3.38 2.18
C LEU A 53 4.11 -3.87 1.43
N GLU A 54 4.35 -3.34 0.25
CA GLU A 54 5.54 -3.71 -0.50
C GLU A 54 6.80 -3.40 0.30
N ALA A 55 6.82 -2.22 0.90
CA ALA A 55 7.96 -1.82 1.69
C ALA A 55 8.09 -2.66 2.95
N ALA A 56 6.98 -2.92 3.61
CA ALA A 56 7.02 -3.65 4.87
C ALA A 56 7.36 -5.11 4.70
N VAL A 57 6.85 -5.73 3.66
CA VAL A 57 7.08 -7.14 3.45
C VAL A 57 8.57 -7.42 3.25
N ASP A 58 9.25 -6.50 2.61
CA ASP A 58 10.67 -6.68 2.33
C ASP A 58 11.54 -6.56 3.57
N ILE A 59 11.07 -5.88 4.60
CA ILE A 59 11.89 -5.68 5.77
C ILE A 59 11.43 -6.46 6.98
N VAL A 60 10.45 -7.33 6.79
CA VAL A 60 9.94 -8.14 7.89
C VAL A 60 10.92 -9.23 8.22
N LYS A 61 11.11 -9.45 9.50
CA LYS A 61 11.92 -10.55 9.96
C LYS A 61 11.05 -11.50 10.75
N ILE A 62 11.26 -12.77 10.53
CA ILE A 62 10.52 -13.78 11.25
C ILE A 62 11.33 -14.19 12.46
N GLU A 63 10.74 -14.05 13.62
CA GLU A 63 11.41 -14.45 14.85
C GLU A 63 10.79 -15.72 15.39
N ASP A 64 11.62 -16.61 15.84
CA ASP A 64 11.12 -17.87 16.43
C ASP A 64 10.84 -17.74 17.88
#